data_3278961aa8553b446b268f2228ce28a9
#
_entry.id   3278961aa8553b446b268f2228ce28a9
#
_cell.length_a   1.000
_cell.length_b   1.000
_cell.length_c   1.000
_cell.angle_alpha   90.00
_cell.angle_beta   90.00
_cell.angle_gamma   90.00
#
_symmetry.space_group_name_H-M   'P 1'
#
loop_
_entity.id
_entity.type
_entity.pdbx_description
1 polymer ?
#
loop_
_entity_poly.entity_id
_entity_poly.type
_entity_poly.pdbx_seq_one_letter_code
_entity_poly.pdbx_strand_id
1 'polypeptide(L)'
;MPSVSQLYRPRRFADVTGQDHVSKTLRAELASGSLGHAFLFSGPRGVGTTTCARILAKALGCDAPQEGEPCGVCPSCVSFQEGRAFDVIEIDAATHTGVDMIREAIIEHVRFAPAGKRKVYILDEAHMLSTASWNALLKTLEEPPAYAFFVFATTEWHKVPPTIVSRCQRFEFRRIQEPAMVERLEMISRAQGWETEPEVLRLIASRSEGCLRDAETLFGQVGSLAESGKITLATAGLVIPLSSFAQALTWLELVRGARAQEASQEFLRWQDAGVSFTTLVDDILALLKRLLLASVDPLAVQAMQQGAEDDRRLAGLVS
;
A
#
# COMPACT_ATOMS: atom_id res chain seq x y z
N MET A 1 -0.93 -7.39 20.53
CA MET A 1 -2.14 -7.47 19.70
C MET A 1 -1.74 -7.27 18.23
N PRO A 2 -2.39 -7.91 17.25
CA PRO A 2 -2.09 -7.65 15.85
C PRO A 2 -2.39 -6.19 15.52
N SER A 3 -1.61 -5.60 14.59
CA SER A 3 -1.86 -4.23 14.13
C SER A 3 -3.17 -4.13 13.35
N VAL A 4 -3.75 -2.92 13.26
CA VAL A 4 -4.98 -2.67 12.48
C VAL A 4 -4.78 -3.14 11.03
N SER A 5 -3.62 -2.88 10.43
CA SER A 5 -3.29 -3.32 9.07
C SER A 5 -3.21 -4.85 8.90
N GLN A 6 -2.91 -5.59 9.97
CA GLN A 6 -2.97 -7.07 9.96
C GLN A 6 -4.39 -7.59 10.18
N LEU A 7 -5.13 -6.98 11.11
CA LEU A 7 -6.49 -7.40 11.47
C LEU A 7 -7.48 -7.23 10.30
N TYR A 8 -7.36 -6.10 9.59
CA TYR A 8 -8.24 -5.76 8.47
C TYR A 8 -7.64 -6.08 7.09
N ARG A 9 -6.57 -6.89 7.03
CA ARG A 9 -6.00 -7.31 5.74
C ARG A 9 -7.07 -7.96 4.86
N PRO A 10 -7.28 -7.49 3.62
CA PRO A 10 -8.26 -8.06 2.69
C PRO A 10 -8.10 -9.57 2.52
N ARG A 11 -9.21 -10.28 2.48
CA ARG A 11 -9.27 -11.75 2.32
C ARG A 11 -9.88 -12.18 1.00
N ARG A 12 -10.44 -11.24 0.25
CA ARG A 12 -11.07 -11.38 -1.07
C ARG A 12 -10.60 -10.24 -1.96
N PHE A 13 -10.59 -10.44 -3.27
CA PHE A 13 -10.26 -9.38 -4.22
C PHE A 13 -11.23 -8.20 -4.16
N ALA A 14 -12.51 -8.47 -3.89
CA ALA A 14 -13.53 -7.45 -3.72
C ALA A 14 -13.25 -6.48 -2.56
N ASP A 15 -12.46 -6.90 -1.56
CA ASP A 15 -12.12 -6.09 -0.37
C ASP A 15 -10.85 -5.26 -0.59
N VAL A 16 -10.16 -5.40 -1.74
CA VAL A 16 -8.91 -4.70 -2.04
C VAL A 16 -9.21 -3.27 -2.47
N THR A 17 -8.75 -2.31 -1.71
CA THR A 17 -8.99 -0.89 -1.94
C THR A 17 -8.11 -0.33 -3.05
N GLY A 18 -8.69 0.40 -4.01
CA GLY A 18 -7.98 1.22 -5.00
C GLY A 18 -7.23 0.46 -6.09
N GLN A 19 -7.41 -0.88 -6.21
CA GLN A 19 -6.75 -1.72 -7.22
C GLN A 19 -7.77 -2.48 -8.09
N ASP A 20 -8.86 -1.85 -8.45
CA ASP A 20 -9.98 -2.47 -9.18
C ASP A 20 -9.56 -3.16 -10.48
N HIS A 21 -8.63 -2.55 -11.23
CA HIS A 21 -8.13 -3.09 -12.48
C HIS A 21 -7.39 -4.41 -12.28
N VAL A 22 -6.60 -4.55 -11.21
CA VAL A 22 -5.91 -5.79 -10.85
C VAL A 22 -6.92 -6.85 -10.37
N SER A 23 -7.77 -6.46 -9.41
CA SER A 23 -8.75 -7.35 -8.79
C SER A 23 -9.74 -7.92 -9.82
N LYS A 24 -10.27 -7.08 -10.71
CA LYS A 24 -11.21 -7.51 -11.76
C LYS A 24 -10.56 -8.47 -12.77
N THR A 25 -9.31 -8.17 -13.20
CA THR A 25 -8.59 -9.03 -14.15
C THR A 25 -8.29 -10.40 -13.54
N LEU A 26 -7.71 -10.44 -12.33
CA LEU A 26 -7.38 -11.69 -11.66
C LEU A 26 -8.63 -12.56 -11.40
N ARG A 27 -9.74 -11.95 -10.99
CA ARG A 27 -11.02 -12.67 -10.83
C ARG A 27 -11.53 -13.26 -12.14
N ALA A 28 -11.49 -12.49 -13.23
CA ALA A 28 -11.95 -12.95 -14.54
C ALA A 28 -11.10 -14.12 -15.05
N GLU A 29 -9.77 -14.05 -14.91
CA GLU A 29 -8.85 -15.11 -15.31
C GLU A 29 -9.02 -16.38 -14.46
N LEU A 30 -9.21 -16.23 -13.14
CA LEU A 30 -9.51 -17.35 -12.25
C LEU A 30 -10.84 -18.03 -12.60
N ALA A 31 -11.88 -17.24 -12.91
CA ALA A 31 -13.19 -17.77 -13.26
C ALA A 31 -13.19 -18.49 -14.62
N SER A 32 -12.43 -17.99 -15.60
CA SER A 32 -12.30 -18.60 -16.93
C SER A 32 -11.31 -19.76 -16.99
N GLY A 33 -10.46 -19.91 -15.97
CA GLY A 33 -9.38 -20.90 -15.96
C GLY A 33 -8.22 -20.58 -16.92
N SER A 34 -8.13 -19.33 -17.41
CA SER A 34 -7.10 -18.85 -18.35
C SER A 34 -5.88 -18.22 -17.68
N LEU A 35 -5.71 -18.48 -16.38
CA LEU A 35 -4.66 -17.89 -15.57
C LEU A 35 -3.27 -18.40 -15.99
N GLY A 36 -2.30 -17.51 -16.15
CA GLY A 36 -0.89 -17.83 -16.36
C GLY A 36 -0.24 -18.50 -15.15
N HIS A 37 0.97 -19.02 -15.32
CA HIS A 37 1.72 -19.67 -14.24
C HIS A 37 2.64 -18.74 -13.45
N ALA A 38 3.05 -17.59 -14.01
CA ALA A 38 3.95 -16.65 -13.38
C ALA A 38 3.42 -15.21 -13.45
N PHE A 39 3.48 -14.51 -12.34
CA PHE A 39 2.95 -13.16 -12.17
C PHE A 39 4.02 -12.24 -11.59
N LEU A 40 4.09 -11.02 -12.10
CA LEU A 40 4.92 -9.94 -11.55
C LEU A 40 4.00 -8.81 -11.06
N PHE A 41 3.85 -8.72 -9.75
CA PHE A 41 3.09 -7.65 -9.07
C PHE A 41 4.05 -6.52 -8.71
N SER A 42 3.91 -5.39 -9.37
CA SER A 42 4.81 -4.25 -9.20
C SER A 42 4.05 -3.01 -8.74
N GLY A 43 4.61 -2.27 -7.78
CA GLY A 43 4.02 -1.02 -7.30
C GLY A 43 4.66 -0.49 -6.03
N PRO A 44 4.29 0.70 -5.58
CA PRO A 44 4.79 1.27 -4.35
C PRO A 44 4.53 0.38 -3.13
N ARG A 45 5.30 0.60 -2.06
CA ARG A 45 5.09 -0.11 -0.80
C ARG A 45 3.69 0.14 -0.24
N GLY A 46 3.07 -0.91 0.33
CA GLY A 46 1.83 -0.80 1.10
C GLY A 46 0.55 -0.58 0.30
N VAL A 47 0.59 -0.75 -1.04
CA VAL A 47 -0.58 -0.62 -1.93
C VAL A 47 -1.34 -1.93 -2.17
N GLY A 48 -0.88 -3.06 -1.60
CA GLY A 48 -1.61 -4.34 -1.62
C GLY A 48 -1.01 -5.44 -2.50
N THR A 49 0.22 -5.33 -3.03
CA THR A 49 0.91 -6.36 -3.85
C THR A 49 0.92 -7.72 -3.16
N THR A 50 1.50 -7.83 -1.98
CA THR A 50 1.57 -9.08 -1.19
C THR A 50 0.17 -9.56 -0.77
N THR A 51 -0.76 -8.65 -0.50
CA THR A 51 -2.14 -9.00 -0.15
C THR A 51 -2.85 -9.68 -1.32
N CYS A 52 -2.77 -9.10 -2.54
CA CYS A 52 -3.32 -9.72 -3.75
C CYS A 52 -2.65 -11.05 -4.08
N ALA A 53 -1.33 -11.17 -3.89
CA ALA A 53 -0.61 -12.44 -4.04
C ALA A 53 -1.17 -13.54 -3.12
N ARG A 54 -1.43 -13.20 -1.87
CA ARG A 54 -2.02 -14.12 -0.88
C ARG A 54 -3.47 -14.49 -1.22
N ILE A 55 -4.28 -13.52 -1.70
CA ILE A 55 -5.65 -13.80 -2.14
C ILE A 55 -5.64 -14.73 -3.37
N LEU A 56 -4.74 -14.48 -4.32
CA LEU A 56 -4.54 -15.33 -5.49
C LEU A 56 -4.17 -16.76 -5.09
N ALA A 57 -3.21 -16.92 -4.20
CA ALA A 57 -2.80 -18.24 -3.68
C ALA A 57 -3.98 -18.97 -3.00
N LYS A 58 -4.73 -18.24 -2.17
CA LYS A 58 -5.94 -18.78 -1.53
C LYS A 58 -7.01 -19.20 -2.53
N ALA A 59 -7.23 -18.41 -3.60
CA ALA A 59 -8.21 -18.71 -4.63
C ALA A 59 -7.82 -19.93 -5.47
N LEU A 60 -6.53 -20.06 -5.82
CA LEU A 60 -5.97 -21.21 -6.54
C LEU A 60 -6.08 -22.52 -5.75
N GLY A 61 -5.92 -22.48 -4.44
CA GLY A 61 -6.09 -23.62 -3.54
C GLY A 61 -7.54 -23.89 -3.13
N CYS A 62 -8.47 -22.99 -3.42
CA CYS A 62 -9.86 -23.07 -2.96
C CYS A 62 -10.61 -24.26 -3.61
N ASP A 63 -11.40 -24.99 -2.79
CA ASP A 63 -12.17 -26.14 -3.27
C ASP A 63 -13.39 -25.73 -4.09
N ALA A 64 -14.00 -24.58 -3.75
CA ALA A 64 -15.22 -24.06 -4.37
C ALA A 64 -15.12 -22.54 -4.57
N PRO A 65 -14.25 -22.05 -5.50
CA PRO A 65 -14.16 -20.63 -5.79
C PRO A 65 -15.46 -20.15 -6.45
N GLN A 66 -15.88 -18.93 -6.12
CA GLN A 66 -17.07 -18.29 -6.67
C GLN A 66 -16.67 -17.04 -7.44
N GLU A 67 -16.94 -16.97 -8.73
CA GLU A 67 -16.59 -15.83 -9.59
C GLU A 67 -15.13 -15.37 -9.45
N GLY A 68 -14.19 -16.30 -9.31
CA GLY A 68 -12.77 -16.01 -9.10
C GLY A 68 -12.38 -15.59 -7.67
N GLU A 69 -13.32 -15.57 -6.73
CA GLU A 69 -13.06 -15.32 -5.32
C GLU A 69 -12.88 -16.61 -4.51
N PRO A 70 -11.99 -16.64 -3.51
CA PRO A 70 -11.91 -17.78 -2.60
C PRO A 70 -13.16 -17.82 -1.69
N CYS A 71 -13.75 -19.01 -1.51
CA CYS A 71 -14.97 -19.17 -0.71
C CYS A 71 -14.81 -18.81 0.78
N GLY A 72 -13.59 -18.88 1.31
CA GLY A 72 -13.27 -18.52 2.70
C GLY A 72 -13.62 -19.58 3.76
N VAL A 73 -14.37 -20.63 3.43
CA VAL A 73 -14.93 -21.60 4.38
C VAL A 73 -14.50 -23.04 4.15
N CYS A 74 -13.98 -23.41 2.97
CA CYS A 74 -13.49 -24.76 2.73
C CYS A 74 -12.20 -25.04 3.53
N PRO A 75 -11.84 -26.34 3.73
CA PRO A 75 -10.65 -26.72 4.47
C PRO A 75 -9.37 -26.04 4.00
N SER A 76 -9.18 -25.91 2.68
CA SER A 76 -8.04 -25.23 2.07
C SER A 76 -8.00 -23.73 2.42
N CYS A 77 -9.14 -23.04 2.36
CA CYS A 77 -9.25 -21.64 2.72
C CYS A 77 -9.00 -21.39 4.23
N VAL A 78 -9.51 -22.26 5.09
CA VAL A 78 -9.31 -22.20 6.53
C VAL A 78 -7.84 -22.45 6.89
N SER A 79 -7.25 -23.53 6.34
CA SER A 79 -5.83 -23.84 6.51
C SER A 79 -4.92 -22.69 6.10
N PHE A 80 -5.23 -22.00 4.97
CA PHE A 80 -4.51 -20.82 4.53
C PHE A 80 -4.61 -19.66 5.55
N GLN A 81 -5.81 -19.40 6.08
CA GLN A 81 -6.03 -18.32 7.06
C GLN A 81 -5.29 -18.56 8.37
N GLU A 82 -5.14 -19.81 8.76
CA GLU A 82 -4.44 -20.24 9.98
C GLU A 82 -2.91 -20.38 9.76
N GLY A 83 -2.40 -20.08 8.55
CA GLY A 83 -0.97 -20.20 8.25
C GLY A 83 -0.47 -21.65 8.14
N ARG A 84 -1.37 -22.61 7.90
CA ARG A 84 -1.07 -24.04 7.81
C ARG A 84 -1.17 -24.62 6.39
N ALA A 85 -1.17 -23.75 5.38
CA ALA A 85 -1.24 -24.14 3.97
C ALA A 85 0.15 -24.58 3.47
N PHE A 86 0.44 -25.87 3.48
CA PHE A 86 1.73 -26.44 3.06
C PHE A 86 2.09 -26.18 1.59
N ASP A 87 1.09 -26.01 0.73
CA ASP A 87 1.27 -25.77 -0.69
C ASP A 87 1.45 -24.28 -1.04
N VAL A 88 1.45 -23.39 -0.06
CA VAL A 88 1.73 -21.96 -0.26
C VAL A 88 3.00 -21.61 0.48
N ILE A 89 4.04 -21.32 -0.31
CA ILE A 89 5.38 -21.00 0.18
C ILE A 89 5.60 -19.50 -0.05
N GLU A 90 5.70 -18.75 1.04
CA GLU A 90 5.97 -17.32 1.01
C GLU A 90 7.41 -17.06 1.46
N ILE A 91 8.19 -16.42 0.61
CA ILE A 91 9.61 -16.10 0.79
C ILE A 91 9.76 -14.60 0.72
N ASP A 92 10.31 -14.00 1.78
CA ASP A 92 10.79 -12.63 1.76
C ASP A 92 12.23 -12.60 1.24
N ALA A 93 12.39 -12.09 0.01
CA ALA A 93 13.69 -12.01 -0.63
C ALA A 93 14.62 -10.97 0.02
N ALA A 94 14.14 -10.07 0.85
CA ALA A 94 14.98 -9.14 1.60
C ALA A 94 15.80 -9.88 2.69
N THR A 95 15.21 -10.92 3.28
CA THR A 95 15.87 -11.75 4.31
C THR A 95 16.56 -13.00 3.72
N HIS A 96 16.16 -13.44 2.53
CA HIS A 96 16.55 -14.71 1.91
C HIS A 96 17.00 -14.51 0.45
N THR A 97 18.17 -13.93 0.24
CA THR A 97 18.71 -13.60 -1.11
C THR A 97 19.49 -14.71 -1.79
N GLY A 98 19.90 -15.73 -1.04
CA GLY A 98 20.84 -16.76 -1.47
C GLY A 98 20.25 -17.76 -2.47
N VAL A 99 21.09 -18.20 -3.44
CA VAL A 99 20.68 -19.15 -4.48
C VAL A 99 20.35 -20.55 -3.92
N ASP A 100 21.03 -20.98 -2.86
CA ASP A 100 20.82 -22.31 -2.28
C ASP A 100 19.46 -22.41 -1.60
N MET A 101 19.01 -21.36 -0.94
CA MET A 101 17.66 -21.29 -0.37
C MET A 101 16.59 -21.36 -1.48
N ILE A 102 16.76 -20.63 -2.59
CA ILE A 102 15.84 -20.69 -3.74
C ILE A 102 15.83 -22.09 -4.36
N ARG A 103 16.98 -22.76 -4.45
CA ARG A 103 17.03 -24.14 -4.94
C ARG A 103 16.25 -25.08 -4.04
N GLU A 104 16.51 -25.04 -2.75
CA GLU A 104 15.86 -25.90 -1.77
C GLU A 104 14.36 -25.62 -1.66
N ALA A 105 13.97 -24.35 -1.40
CA ALA A 105 12.59 -24.00 -1.13
C ALA A 105 11.69 -24.02 -2.37
N ILE A 106 12.24 -23.85 -3.58
CA ILE A 106 11.43 -23.76 -4.81
C ILE A 106 11.79 -24.89 -5.77
N ILE A 107 13.04 -24.98 -6.24
CA ILE A 107 13.38 -25.82 -7.38
C ILE A 107 13.29 -27.32 -7.06
N GLU A 108 13.70 -27.70 -5.86
CA GLU A 108 13.55 -29.08 -5.38
C GLU A 108 12.11 -29.36 -4.98
N HIS A 109 11.50 -28.42 -4.27
CA HIS A 109 10.15 -28.59 -3.76
C HIS A 109 9.05 -28.59 -4.86
N VAL A 110 9.27 -27.86 -5.96
CA VAL A 110 8.33 -27.80 -7.08
C VAL A 110 8.17 -29.14 -7.81
N ARG A 111 9.14 -30.05 -7.70
CA ARG A 111 9.10 -31.38 -8.34
C ARG A 111 8.10 -32.33 -7.68
N PHE A 112 7.74 -32.08 -6.43
CA PHE A 112 6.76 -32.89 -5.72
C PHE A 112 5.35 -32.35 -5.98
N ALA A 113 4.39 -33.24 -6.17
CA ALA A 113 2.99 -32.87 -6.31
C ALA A 113 2.49 -32.14 -5.05
N PRO A 114 1.54 -31.20 -5.19
CA PRO A 114 0.92 -30.55 -4.04
C PRO A 114 0.10 -31.56 -3.23
N ALA A 115 -0.06 -31.29 -1.93
CA ALA A 115 -1.01 -32.01 -1.08
C ALA A 115 -2.46 -31.66 -1.43
N GLY A 116 -2.69 -30.41 -1.87
CA GLY A 116 -3.97 -29.92 -2.38
C GLY A 116 -4.03 -29.89 -3.91
N LYS A 117 -4.66 -28.84 -4.48
CA LYS A 117 -4.85 -28.70 -5.94
C LYS A 117 -3.68 -28.03 -6.63
N ARG A 118 -3.10 -27.02 -6.02
CA ARG A 118 -2.11 -26.11 -6.60
C ARG A 118 -1.01 -25.79 -5.58
N LYS A 119 0.17 -25.56 -6.09
CA LYS A 119 1.33 -25.12 -5.31
C LYS A 119 1.67 -23.69 -5.72
N VAL A 120 1.74 -22.77 -4.76
CA VAL A 120 1.94 -21.35 -5.02
C VAL A 120 3.17 -20.84 -4.27
N TYR A 121 4.06 -20.21 -5.00
CA TYR A 121 5.26 -19.56 -4.49
C TYR A 121 5.08 -18.06 -4.56
N ILE A 122 5.12 -17.39 -3.41
CA ILE A 122 5.07 -15.94 -3.30
C ILE A 122 6.46 -15.46 -2.91
N LEU A 123 7.09 -14.68 -3.78
CA LEU A 123 8.38 -14.07 -3.50
C LEU A 123 8.18 -12.57 -3.31
N ASP A 124 8.19 -12.14 -2.06
CA ASP A 124 8.06 -10.72 -1.72
C ASP A 124 9.42 -10.02 -1.80
N GLU A 125 9.42 -8.73 -2.14
CA GLU A 125 10.60 -7.92 -2.44
C GLU A 125 11.56 -8.62 -3.43
N ALA A 126 11.00 -9.23 -4.47
CA ALA A 126 11.71 -10.09 -5.40
C ALA A 126 12.92 -9.44 -6.06
N HIS A 127 12.97 -8.10 -6.18
CA HIS A 127 14.12 -7.36 -6.69
C HIS A 127 15.41 -7.55 -5.86
N MET A 128 15.29 -8.05 -4.63
CA MET A 128 16.43 -8.34 -3.75
C MET A 128 17.10 -9.70 -4.06
N LEU A 129 16.49 -10.52 -4.91
CA LEU A 129 17.10 -11.80 -5.32
C LEU A 129 18.40 -11.59 -6.10
N SER A 130 19.39 -12.42 -5.82
CA SER A 130 20.65 -12.41 -6.55
C SER A 130 20.46 -12.84 -8.02
N THR A 131 21.37 -12.42 -8.90
CA THR A 131 21.37 -12.86 -10.30
C THR A 131 21.45 -14.39 -10.42
N ALA A 132 22.20 -15.05 -9.52
CA ALA A 132 22.29 -16.51 -9.47
C ALA A 132 20.93 -17.16 -9.10
N SER A 133 20.19 -16.55 -8.17
CA SER A 133 18.83 -17.00 -7.78
C SER A 133 17.85 -16.88 -8.94
N TRP A 134 17.87 -15.76 -9.66
CA TRP A 134 17.04 -15.56 -10.85
C TRP A 134 17.34 -16.57 -11.95
N ASN A 135 18.63 -16.79 -12.25
CA ASN A 135 19.05 -17.77 -13.26
C ASN A 135 18.62 -19.20 -12.90
N ALA A 136 18.65 -19.54 -11.62
CA ALA A 136 18.18 -20.86 -11.17
C ALA A 136 16.67 -21.07 -11.39
N LEU A 137 15.86 -19.98 -11.32
CA LEU A 137 14.42 -20.05 -11.54
C LEU A 137 14.02 -20.13 -13.02
N LEU A 138 14.87 -19.69 -13.96
CA LEU A 138 14.51 -19.58 -15.39
C LEU A 138 13.93 -20.87 -15.96
N LYS A 139 14.61 -22.01 -15.75
CA LYS A 139 14.13 -23.30 -16.29
C LYS A 139 12.75 -23.69 -15.76
N THR A 140 12.48 -23.41 -14.48
CA THR A 140 11.20 -23.72 -13.85
C THR A 140 10.09 -22.80 -14.35
N LEU A 141 10.42 -21.54 -14.70
CA LEU A 141 9.46 -20.57 -15.25
C LEU A 141 9.20 -20.79 -16.75
N GLU A 142 10.14 -21.41 -17.48
CA GLU A 142 9.95 -21.79 -18.90
C GLU A 142 9.05 -23.01 -19.03
N GLU A 143 9.23 -24.01 -18.20
CA GLU A 143 8.47 -25.26 -18.21
C GLU A 143 7.89 -25.54 -16.82
N PRO A 144 6.94 -24.73 -16.34
CA PRO A 144 6.36 -24.92 -15.01
C PRO A 144 5.47 -26.17 -14.98
N PRO A 145 5.50 -26.97 -13.89
CA PRO A 145 4.49 -28.01 -13.68
C PRO A 145 3.09 -27.38 -13.67
N ALA A 146 2.09 -28.07 -14.25
CA ALA A 146 0.73 -27.57 -14.39
C ALA A 146 0.04 -27.19 -13.08
N TYR A 147 0.57 -27.61 -11.95
CA TYR A 147 0.07 -27.28 -10.62
C TYR A 147 0.83 -26.14 -9.94
N ALA A 148 1.94 -25.66 -10.51
CA ALA A 148 2.82 -24.67 -9.87
C ALA A 148 2.54 -23.24 -10.39
N PHE A 149 2.46 -22.30 -9.46
CA PHE A 149 2.24 -20.88 -9.73
C PHE A 149 3.25 -20.03 -8.98
N PHE A 150 3.73 -18.97 -9.62
CA PHE A 150 4.74 -18.09 -9.08
C PHE A 150 4.23 -16.65 -9.05
N VAL A 151 4.35 -15.98 -7.91
CA VAL A 151 3.98 -14.57 -7.77
C VAL A 151 5.19 -13.81 -7.22
N PHE A 152 5.78 -12.97 -8.05
CA PHE A 152 6.86 -12.08 -7.69
C PHE A 152 6.27 -10.72 -7.33
N ALA A 153 6.37 -10.31 -6.08
CA ALA A 153 5.97 -8.98 -5.64
C ALA A 153 7.22 -8.09 -5.49
N THR A 154 7.17 -6.87 -6.00
CA THR A 154 8.33 -5.96 -5.98
C THR A 154 7.92 -4.50 -6.01
N THR A 155 8.70 -3.66 -5.31
CA THR A 155 8.61 -2.20 -5.44
C THR A 155 9.46 -1.66 -6.60
N GLU A 156 10.44 -2.44 -7.10
CA GLU A 156 11.41 -2.03 -8.10
C GLU A 156 11.49 -3.03 -9.27
N TRP A 157 10.43 -3.09 -10.08
CA TRP A 157 10.33 -4.04 -11.19
C TRP A 157 11.48 -3.91 -12.21
N HIS A 158 12.05 -2.71 -12.36
CA HIS A 158 13.16 -2.46 -13.29
C HIS A 158 14.46 -3.17 -12.89
N LYS A 159 14.60 -3.62 -11.63
CA LYS A 159 15.70 -4.46 -11.15
C LYS A 159 15.49 -5.95 -11.43
N VAL A 160 14.27 -6.36 -11.80
CA VAL A 160 13.97 -7.75 -12.20
C VAL A 160 14.55 -8.01 -13.60
N PRO A 161 15.29 -9.11 -13.83
CA PRO A 161 15.84 -9.39 -15.14
C PRO A 161 14.79 -9.43 -16.25
N PRO A 162 15.04 -8.83 -17.43
CA PRO A 162 14.10 -8.84 -18.56
C PRO A 162 13.68 -10.25 -18.99
N THR A 163 14.56 -11.24 -18.84
CA THR A 163 14.29 -12.66 -19.11
C THR A 163 13.21 -13.24 -18.21
N ILE A 164 13.08 -12.74 -16.99
CA ILE A 164 12.01 -13.12 -16.05
C ILE A 164 10.74 -12.35 -16.37
N VAL A 165 10.86 -11.02 -16.56
CA VAL A 165 9.70 -10.14 -16.87
C VAL A 165 8.95 -10.64 -18.11
N SER A 166 9.65 -11.11 -19.16
CA SER A 166 9.04 -11.63 -20.39
C SER A 166 8.24 -12.92 -20.20
N ARG A 167 8.43 -13.63 -19.10
CA ARG A 167 7.73 -14.88 -18.75
C ARG A 167 6.62 -14.69 -17.73
N CYS A 168 6.49 -13.48 -17.19
CA CYS A 168 5.49 -13.13 -16.18
C CYS A 168 4.38 -12.29 -16.77
N GLN A 169 3.15 -12.55 -16.37
CA GLN A 169 2.06 -11.61 -16.55
C GLN A 169 2.23 -10.46 -15.54
N ARG A 170 2.37 -9.23 -16.05
CA ARG A 170 2.65 -8.07 -15.22
C ARG A 170 1.37 -7.36 -14.78
N PHE A 171 1.27 -7.09 -13.47
CA PHE A 171 0.23 -6.28 -12.86
C PHE A 171 0.87 -5.07 -12.15
N GLU A 172 0.43 -3.88 -12.52
CA GLU A 172 0.93 -2.65 -11.96
C GLU A 172 -0.05 -2.11 -10.91
N PHE A 173 0.41 -2.05 -9.67
CA PHE A 173 -0.33 -1.48 -8.54
C PHE A 173 -0.02 0.01 -8.43
N ARG A 174 -1.06 0.80 -8.19
CA ARG A 174 -0.95 2.26 -8.12
C ARG A 174 -1.09 2.74 -6.68
N ARG A 175 -0.59 3.95 -6.42
CA ARG A 175 -0.88 4.65 -5.17
C ARG A 175 -2.39 4.78 -4.99
N ILE A 176 -2.87 4.53 -3.78
CA ILE A 176 -4.29 4.58 -3.48
C ILE A 176 -4.69 6.05 -3.34
N GLN A 177 -5.77 6.43 -4.01
CA GLN A 177 -6.28 7.79 -3.97
C GLN A 177 -6.85 8.10 -2.58
N GLU A 178 -6.70 9.35 -2.16
CA GLU A 178 -7.12 9.81 -0.82
C GLU A 178 -8.60 9.50 -0.51
N PRO A 179 -9.58 9.71 -1.41
CA PRO A 179 -10.97 9.36 -1.12
C PRO A 179 -11.17 7.88 -0.81
N ALA A 180 -10.52 6.98 -1.55
CA ALA A 180 -10.60 5.55 -1.32
C ALA A 180 -9.93 5.13 0.01
N MET A 181 -8.87 5.84 0.41
CA MET A 181 -8.25 5.64 1.72
C MET A 181 -9.18 6.08 2.85
N VAL A 182 -9.80 7.25 2.74
CA VAL A 182 -10.76 7.77 3.72
C VAL A 182 -11.90 6.78 3.90
N GLU A 183 -12.51 6.30 2.81
CA GLU A 183 -13.59 5.30 2.85
C GLU A 183 -13.14 4.01 3.57
N ARG A 184 -11.92 3.57 3.31
CA ARG A 184 -11.35 2.40 3.98
C ARG A 184 -11.16 2.63 5.48
N LEU A 185 -10.63 3.78 5.88
CA LEU A 185 -10.45 4.14 7.29
C LEU A 185 -11.80 4.31 8.02
N GLU A 186 -12.82 4.86 7.34
CA GLU A 186 -14.19 4.92 7.88
C GLU A 186 -14.76 3.53 8.16
N MET A 187 -14.57 2.59 7.22
CA MET A 187 -15.01 1.20 7.41
C MET A 187 -14.34 0.58 8.63
N ILE A 188 -13.03 0.80 8.82
CA ILE A 188 -12.29 0.31 9.98
C ILE A 188 -12.77 0.99 11.26
N SER A 189 -13.00 2.32 11.23
CA SER A 189 -13.54 3.09 12.36
C SER A 189 -14.86 2.49 12.88
N ARG A 190 -15.80 2.27 11.96
CA ARG A 190 -17.11 1.65 12.29
C ARG A 190 -16.95 0.24 12.86
N ALA A 191 -16.05 -0.57 12.27
CA ALA A 191 -15.83 -1.95 12.72
C ALA A 191 -15.16 -2.02 14.10
N GLN A 192 -14.37 -1.00 14.48
CA GLN A 192 -13.76 -0.86 15.81
C GLN A 192 -14.69 -0.20 16.84
N GLY A 193 -15.84 0.32 16.40
CA GLY A 193 -16.72 1.11 17.26
C GLY A 193 -16.14 2.48 17.63
N TRP A 194 -15.25 3.03 16.79
CA TRP A 194 -14.67 4.35 16.99
C TRP A 194 -15.56 5.44 16.34
N GLU A 195 -15.71 6.53 17.04
CA GLU A 195 -16.34 7.76 16.54
C GLU A 195 -15.21 8.73 16.12
N THR A 196 -14.90 8.76 14.82
CA THR A 196 -13.75 9.50 14.29
C THR A 196 -14.22 10.75 13.54
N GLU A 197 -13.60 11.89 13.85
CA GLU A 197 -13.81 13.13 13.09
C GLU A 197 -13.33 12.96 11.64
N PRO A 198 -14.12 13.40 10.63
CA PRO A 198 -13.77 13.26 9.21
C PRO A 198 -12.42 13.91 8.85
N GLU A 199 -12.06 14.98 9.54
CA GLU A 199 -10.78 15.70 9.39
C GLU A 199 -9.58 14.82 9.75
N VAL A 200 -9.71 13.96 10.77
CA VAL A 200 -8.67 13.00 11.18
C VAL A 200 -8.44 11.97 10.08
N LEU A 201 -9.51 11.46 9.47
CA LEU A 201 -9.41 10.47 8.39
C LEU A 201 -8.70 11.06 7.18
N ARG A 202 -9.04 12.30 6.80
CA ARG A 202 -8.37 13.03 5.70
C ARG A 202 -6.90 13.32 6.03
N LEU A 203 -6.60 13.74 7.26
CA LEU A 203 -5.24 13.99 7.71
C LEU A 203 -4.38 12.73 7.59
N ILE A 204 -4.88 11.58 8.06
CA ILE A 204 -4.17 10.31 7.96
C ILE A 204 -3.97 9.90 6.51
N ALA A 205 -5.01 10.01 5.67
CA ALA A 205 -4.95 9.65 4.27
C ALA A 205 -3.93 10.52 3.51
N SER A 206 -3.91 11.82 3.72
CA SER A 206 -2.96 12.74 3.09
C SER A 206 -1.51 12.45 3.51
N ARG A 207 -1.26 12.19 4.81
CA ARG A 207 0.07 11.88 5.35
C ARG A 207 0.61 10.52 4.90
N SER A 208 -0.25 9.64 4.45
CA SER A 208 0.14 8.28 4.03
C SER A 208 0.52 8.19 2.55
N GLU A 209 0.42 9.26 1.77
CA GLU A 209 0.88 9.39 0.38
C GLU A 209 0.47 8.22 -0.54
N GLY A 210 -0.70 7.66 -0.35
CA GLY A 210 -1.19 6.52 -1.12
C GLY A 210 -0.75 5.15 -0.61
N CYS A 211 -0.03 5.06 0.52
CA CYS A 211 0.34 3.83 1.21
C CYS A 211 -0.73 3.42 2.23
N LEU A 212 -1.62 2.50 1.89
CA LEU A 212 -2.72 2.08 2.77
C LEU A 212 -2.23 1.41 4.06
N ARG A 213 -1.12 0.65 3.99
CA ARG A 213 -0.53 0.01 5.18
C ARG A 213 -0.13 1.05 6.24
N ASP A 214 0.47 2.15 5.79
CA ASP A 214 0.92 3.22 6.68
C ASP A 214 -0.30 3.99 7.23
N ALA A 215 -1.33 4.24 6.40
CA ALA A 215 -2.59 4.82 6.83
C ALA A 215 -3.28 3.99 7.91
N GLU A 216 -3.45 2.68 7.69
CA GLU A 216 -4.06 1.76 8.66
C GLU A 216 -3.22 1.63 9.94
N THR A 217 -1.89 1.66 9.83
CA THR A 217 -0.98 1.62 10.99
C THR A 217 -1.08 2.89 11.81
N LEU A 218 -1.03 4.05 11.15
CA LEU A 218 -1.16 5.35 11.79
C LEU A 218 -2.54 5.51 12.46
N PHE A 219 -3.60 5.07 11.76
CA PHE A 219 -4.95 5.09 12.32
C PHE A 219 -5.08 4.21 13.56
N GLY A 220 -4.44 3.03 13.56
CA GLY A 220 -4.38 2.17 14.74
C GLY A 220 -3.64 2.81 15.93
N GLN A 221 -2.56 3.55 15.67
CA GLN A 221 -1.84 4.29 16.70
C GLN A 221 -2.71 5.40 17.31
N VAL A 222 -3.36 6.21 16.48
CA VAL A 222 -4.29 7.25 16.94
C VAL A 222 -5.46 6.61 17.71
N GLY A 223 -6.03 5.52 17.19
CA GLY A 223 -7.14 4.80 17.82
C GLY A 223 -6.77 4.21 19.20
N SER A 224 -5.49 3.85 19.43
CA SER A 224 -5.05 3.38 20.75
C SER A 224 -5.08 4.46 21.84
N LEU A 225 -5.12 5.73 21.45
CA LEU A 225 -5.22 6.88 22.33
C LEU A 225 -6.66 7.41 22.47
N ALA A 226 -7.64 6.76 21.80
CA ALA A 226 -9.03 7.19 21.82
C ALA A 226 -9.64 7.03 23.21
N GLU A 227 -10.05 8.13 23.81
CA GLU A 227 -10.81 8.12 25.07
C GLU A 227 -12.29 7.83 24.77
N SER A 228 -12.83 6.80 25.40
CA SER A 228 -14.25 6.38 25.20
C SER A 228 -14.62 6.11 23.72
N GLY A 229 -13.62 5.72 22.89
CA GLY A 229 -13.84 5.44 21.47
C GLY A 229 -13.93 6.67 20.57
N LYS A 230 -13.70 7.89 21.09
CA LYS A 230 -13.70 9.12 20.30
C LYS A 230 -12.30 9.47 19.83
N ILE A 231 -12.18 9.75 18.52
CA ILE A 231 -10.93 10.15 17.87
C ILE A 231 -11.12 11.55 17.28
N THR A 232 -10.45 12.52 17.90
CA THR A 232 -10.50 13.94 17.51
C THR A 232 -9.17 14.39 16.88
N LEU A 233 -9.14 15.57 16.27
CA LEU A 233 -7.91 16.18 15.79
C LEU A 233 -6.89 16.37 16.92
N ALA A 234 -7.34 16.68 18.14
CA ALA A 234 -6.46 16.79 19.29
C ALA A 234 -5.78 15.45 19.62
N THR A 235 -6.54 14.34 19.60
CA THR A 235 -6.01 12.99 19.77
C THR A 235 -5.02 12.63 18.66
N ALA A 236 -5.36 12.94 17.41
CA ALA A 236 -4.49 12.70 16.26
C ALA A 236 -3.18 13.49 16.37
N GLY A 237 -3.22 14.72 16.88
CA GLY A 237 -2.06 15.58 17.07
C GLY A 237 -1.02 15.04 18.06
N LEU A 238 -1.38 14.10 18.94
CA LEU A 238 -0.43 13.42 19.84
C LEU A 238 0.49 12.43 19.10
N VAL A 239 0.04 11.94 17.93
CA VAL A 239 0.77 10.92 17.14
C VAL A 239 1.32 11.52 15.85
N ILE A 240 0.50 12.34 15.20
CA ILE A 240 0.82 12.95 13.91
C ILE A 240 1.32 14.36 14.21
N PRO A 241 2.60 14.67 13.92
CA PRO A 241 3.07 16.04 14.03
C PRO A 241 2.18 16.92 13.16
N LEU A 242 1.40 17.76 13.81
CA LEU A 242 0.60 18.79 13.18
C LEU A 242 1.53 19.92 12.79
N SER A 243 2.36 19.76 11.75
CA SER A 243 2.79 20.95 11.05
C SER A 243 1.57 21.37 10.24
N SER A 244 1.02 22.49 10.56
CA SER A 244 -0.20 22.87 9.90
C SER A 244 0.16 23.44 8.54
N PHE A 245 -0.56 22.99 7.51
CA PHE A 245 -0.66 23.69 6.22
C PHE A 245 -0.75 25.22 6.44
N ALA A 246 -1.48 25.65 7.46
CA ALA A 246 -1.56 27.05 7.91
C ALA A 246 -0.21 27.65 8.32
N GLN A 247 0.68 26.89 8.97
CA GLN A 247 2.03 27.36 9.33
C GLN A 247 2.91 27.48 8.08
N ALA A 248 2.93 26.48 7.20
CA ALA A 248 3.66 26.54 5.94
C ALA A 248 3.17 27.71 5.07
N LEU A 249 1.85 27.94 5.02
CA LEU A 249 1.24 29.06 4.32
C LEU A 249 1.68 30.41 4.91
N THR A 250 1.62 30.56 6.23
CA THR A 250 2.08 31.77 6.94
C THR A 250 3.55 32.04 6.66
N TRP A 251 4.39 31.01 6.67
CA TRP A 251 5.80 31.16 6.35
C TRP A 251 6.03 31.60 4.91
N LEU A 252 5.31 31.04 3.95
CA LEU A 252 5.37 31.46 2.55
C LEU A 252 4.89 32.91 2.34
N GLU A 253 3.85 33.34 3.05
CA GLU A 253 3.40 34.73 3.04
C GLU A 253 4.49 35.69 3.52
N LEU A 254 5.21 35.32 4.58
CA LEU A 254 6.35 36.12 5.10
C LEU A 254 7.51 36.16 4.10
N VAL A 255 7.84 35.02 3.47
CA VAL A 255 8.90 34.93 2.45
C VAL A 255 8.54 35.78 1.22
N ARG A 256 7.31 35.66 0.71
CA ARG A 256 6.82 36.48 -0.40
C ARG A 256 6.86 37.98 -0.08
N GLY A 257 6.49 38.33 1.13
CA GLY A 257 6.56 39.73 1.64
C GLY A 257 7.95 40.24 1.90
N ALA A 258 9.01 39.49 1.55
CA ALA A 258 10.42 39.81 1.85
C ALA A 258 10.69 40.05 3.35
N ARG A 259 9.86 39.47 4.25
CA ARG A 259 9.96 39.62 5.71
C ARG A 259 10.89 38.54 6.29
N ALA A 260 12.13 38.48 5.82
CA ALA A 260 13.10 37.43 6.10
C ALA A 260 13.37 37.24 7.62
N GLN A 261 13.41 38.31 8.38
CA GLN A 261 13.64 38.23 9.82
C GLN A 261 12.48 37.52 10.54
N GLU A 262 11.24 37.84 10.19
CA GLU A 262 10.05 37.23 10.79
C GLU A 262 9.90 35.76 10.35
N ALA A 263 10.17 35.46 9.07
CA ALA A 263 10.19 34.10 8.58
C ALA A 263 11.22 33.23 9.34
N SER A 264 12.41 33.80 9.65
CA SER A 264 13.42 33.08 10.40
C SER A 264 13.01 32.88 11.88
N GLN A 265 12.34 33.88 12.49
CA GLN A 265 11.83 33.72 13.83
C GLN A 265 10.72 32.69 13.96
N GLU A 266 9.79 32.63 12.99
CA GLU A 266 8.76 31.59 12.96
C GLU A 266 9.38 30.18 12.79
N PHE A 267 10.39 30.07 11.95
CA PHE A 267 11.12 28.82 11.78
C PHE A 267 11.75 28.33 13.10
N LEU A 268 12.41 29.21 13.86
CA LEU A 268 12.99 28.87 15.16
C LEU A 268 11.92 28.49 16.19
N ARG A 269 10.77 29.19 16.20
CA ARG A 269 9.64 28.82 17.08
C ARG A 269 9.12 27.41 16.80
N TRP A 270 9.06 27.02 15.55
CA TRP A 270 8.62 25.65 15.19
C TRP A 270 9.65 24.60 15.59
N GLN A 271 10.92 24.91 15.46
CA GLN A 271 11.99 24.04 15.94
C GLN A 271 11.90 23.84 17.45
N ASP A 272 11.68 24.91 18.21
CA ASP A 272 11.50 24.87 19.67
C ASP A 272 10.21 24.11 20.07
N ALA A 273 9.17 24.20 19.25
CA ALA A 273 7.93 23.46 19.43
C ALA A 273 8.03 21.96 18.99
N GLY A 274 9.21 21.49 18.56
CA GLY A 274 9.45 20.11 18.18
C GLY A 274 8.87 19.71 16.81
N VAL A 275 8.56 20.69 15.95
CA VAL A 275 8.11 20.39 14.58
C VAL A 275 9.26 19.78 13.78
N SER A 276 9.01 18.62 13.17
CA SER A 276 10.01 17.95 12.33
C SER A 276 10.35 18.81 11.11
N PHE A 277 11.64 19.09 10.92
CA PHE A 277 12.13 19.82 9.74
C PHE A 277 11.73 19.17 8.42
N THR A 278 11.80 17.84 8.36
CA THR A 278 11.40 17.06 7.17
C THR A 278 9.92 17.29 6.85
N THR A 279 9.05 17.22 7.88
CA THR A 279 7.60 17.43 7.72
C THR A 279 7.30 18.84 7.22
N LEU A 280 8.00 19.84 7.74
CA LEU A 280 7.84 21.22 7.29
C LEU A 280 8.23 21.42 5.83
N VAL A 281 9.36 20.85 5.41
CA VAL A 281 9.81 20.90 4.00
C VAL A 281 8.81 20.21 3.08
N ASP A 282 8.29 19.06 3.47
CA ASP A 282 7.28 18.32 2.69
C ASP A 282 5.99 19.14 2.54
N ASP A 283 5.54 19.79 3.61
CA ASP A 283 4.34 20.66 3.58
C ASP A 283 4.56 21.90 2.70
N ILE A 284 5.74 22.54 2.78
CA ILE A 284 6.10 23.67 1.91
C ILE A 284 6.14 23.21 0.45
N LEU A 285 6.74 22.06 0.15
CA LEU A 285 6.77 21.50 -1.22
C LEU A 285 5.39 21.18 -1.73
N ALA A 286 4.52 20.59 -0.91
CA ALA A 286 3.12 20.33 -1.26
C ALA A 286 2.37 21.64 -1.58
N LEU A 287 2.58 22.67 -0.77
CA LEU A 287 1.99 23.99 -0.97
C LEU A 287 2.49 24.65 -2.25
N LEU A 288 3.79 24.64 -2.52
CA LEU A 288 4.38 25.19 -3.74
C LEU A 288 3.86 24.47 -5.01
N LYS A 289 3.71 23.14 -4.95
CA LYS A 289 3.07 22.39 -6.04
C LYS A 289 1.63 22.84 -6.30
N ARG A 290 0.85 23.08 -5.23
CA ARG A 290 -0.52 23.58 -5.34
C ARG A 290 -0.56 24.99 -5.92
N LEU A 291 0.32 25.88 -5.49
CA LEU A 291 0.45 27.25 -6.03
C LEU A 291 0.80 27.21 -7.54
N LEU A 292 1.72 26.35 -7.93
CA LEU A 292 2.10 26.17 -9.33
C LEU A 292 0.91 25.67 -10.16
N LEU A 293 0.18 24.68 -9.69
CA LEU A 293 -1.03 24.19 -10.36
C LEU A 293 -2.10 25.28 -10.44
N ALA A 294 -2.31 26.03 -9.37
CA ALA A 294 -3.26 27.15 -9.33
C ALA A 294 -2.93 28.25 -10.33
N SER A 295 -1.64 28.50 -10.57
CA SER A 295 -1.20 29.50 -11.54
C SER A 295 -1.45 29.10 -12.99
N VAL A 296 -1.53 27.78 -13.26
CA VAL A 296 -1.73 27.22 -14.63
C VAL A 296 -3.20 26.89 -14.88
N ASP A 297 -3.88 26.28 -13.93
CA ASP A 297 -5.30 25.91 -14.01
C ASP A 297 -6.03 26.16 -12.69
N PRO A 298 -6.70 27.32 -12.55
CA PRO A 298 -7.46 27.66 -11.35
C PRO A 298 -8.59 26.67 -11.02
N LEU A 299 -9.13 25.94 -12.01
CA LEU A 299 -10.19 24.95 -11.78
C LEU A 299 -9.64 23.65 -11.15
N ALA A 300 -8.39 23.30 -11.42
CA ALA A 300 -7.73 22.15 -10.79
C ALA A 300 -7.59 22.32 -9.26
N VAL A 301 -7.52 23.55 -8.75
CA VAL A 301 -7.43 23.86 -7.32
C VAL A 301 -8.75 23.63 -6.60
N GLN A 302 -9.90 23.88 -7.26
CA GLN A 302 -11.21 23.64 -6.66
C GLN A 302 -11.45 22.14 -6.34
N ALA A 303 -10.80 21.24 -7.10
CA ALA A 303 -10.84 19.80 -6.85
C ALA A 303 -9.95 19.36 -5.66
N MET A 304 -9.08 20.24 -5.15
CA MET A 304 -8.11 19.96 -4.07
C MET A 304 -8.45 20.67 -2.75
N GLN A 305 -9.70 20.99 -2.50
CA GLN A 305 -10.15 21.79 -1.34
C GLN A 305 -9.76 21.18 0.01
N GLN A 306 -9.12 21.97 0.87
CA GLN A 306 -8.81 21.60 2.25
C GLN A 306 -9.56 22.42 3.31
N GLY A 307 -10.06 23.58 2.98
CA GLY A 307 -10.86 24.43 3.86
C GLY A 307 -11.01 25.83 3.26
N ALA A 308 -12.18 26.44 3.42
CA ALA A 308 -12.54 27.68 2.74
C ALA A 308 -11.65 28.88 3.08
N GLU A 309 -10.95 28.86 4.21
CA GLU A 309 -10.07 29.96 4.66
C GLU A 309 -8.66 29.81 4.09
N ASP A 310 -8.10 28.63 4.14
CA ASP A 310 -6.77 28.33 3.59
C ASP A 310 -6.75 28.43 2.07
N ASP A 311 -7.84 28.03 1.40
CA ASP A 311 -7.99 28.15 -0.05
C ASP A 311 -8.07 29.63 -0.49
N ARG A 312 -8.70 30.49 0.31
CA ARG A 312 -8.71 31.97 0.05
C ARG A 312 -7.32 32.60 0.24
N ARG A 313 -6.58 32.21 1.26
CA ARG A 313 -5.20 32.66 1.48
C ARG A 313 -4.29 32.18 0.35
N LEU A 314 -4.47 30.92 -0.09
CA LEU A 314 -3.73 30.36 -1.21
C LEU A 314 -3.98 31.14 -2.52
N ALA A 315 -5.25 31.47 -2.82
CA ALA A 315 -5.61 32.27 -3.97
C ALA A 315 -4.97 33.67 -3.94
N GLY A 316 -4.84 34.27 -2.75
CA GLY A 316 -4.12 35.52 -2.55
C GLY A 316 -2.61 35.44 -2.78
N LEU A 317 -2.01 34.24 -2.74
CA LEU A 317 -0.59 34.03 -3.05
C LEU A 317 -0.33 33.89 -4.57
N VAL A 318 -1.33 33.53 -5.37
CA VAL A 318 -1.23 33.39 -6.84
C VAL A 318 -1.40 34.72 -7.57
N SER A 319 -2.11 35.67 -6.97
CA SER A 319 -2.28 37.04 -7.48
C SER A 319 -1.08 37.93 -7.13
#